data_f2a3fd5f7d4c50ab4638300a2b20396b
#
_entry.id   f2a3fd5f7d4c50ab4638300a2b20396b
#
_cell.length_a   1.000
_cell.length_b   1.000
_cell.length_c   1.000
_cell.angle_alpha   90.00
_cell.angle_beta   90.00
_cell.angle_gamma   90.00
#
_symmetry.space_group_name_H-M   'P 1'
#
loop_
_entity.id
_entity.type
_entity.pdbx_description
1 polymer ?
#
loop_
_entity_poly.entity_id
_entity_poly.type
_entity_poly.pdbx_seq_one_letter_code
_entity_poly.pdbx_strand_id
1 'polypeptide(L)'
;MNKRFVYFICLVAAMGGLLFGYDWVVIGGAKPFYEVYFGIADSPTMQGLAMSVALIGCMIGATLCGSLADRIGRRWLLIVSSLIFFFSALGTGAFNSFTAFLCARFVGGIGIGVASGLSPMYIAEVSPSDIRGRLVSLNQMTIVLGILGAQVTNWLIADDIQGGIITADSWNALMGWRWMFWAAAVPSAAFFLLALFVPESPRWLLLKGRRKDAEQIIRRLGYGELEFPEDVADSRPADGGMKALGRHAKVLSLGLFIAVFQQWCGTNVIFNYAQEIFQSAGYEVGDVLFNIVITGIANVVFTIVAINTVDRWGRRSLMLLGAGGLCLVYLALGCCYYLQVTGVFMIVLVVAAIGCYAMTLGPCTWVLISELFPNSIRAVAVSICTFALWVGSSTLTYTFPFLNSALGSYGTFWIYSAVCAAGFLLLYRQLPETKGMRLEDMGNN
;
A
#
# COMPACT_ATOMS: atom_id res chain seq x y z
N MET A 1 -14.36 21.15 -20.31
CA MET A 1 -13.58 20.00 -19.81
C MET A 1 -13.84 18.74 -20.63
N ASN A 2 -12.80 18.11 -21.15
CA ASN A 2 -12.89 16.80 -21.82
C ASN A 2 -12.90 15.68 -20.77
N LYS A 3 -14.05 15.46 -20.13
CA LYS A 3 -14.21 14.50 -19.03
C LYS A 3 -13.68 13.10 -19.37
N ARG A 4 -13.97 12.60 -20.59
CA ARG A 4 -13.53 11.25 -21.02
C ARG A 4 -12.02 11.12 -21.03
N PHE A 5 -11.32 12.14 -21.55
CA PHE A 5 -9.87 12.12 -21.60
C PHE A 5 -9.23 12.24 -20.23
N VAL A 6 -9.76 13.12 -19.33
CA VAL A 6 -9.29 13.25 -17.95
C VAL A 6 -9.46 11.94 -17.18
N TYR A 7 -10.64 11.31 -17.24
CA TYR A 7 -10.85 10.00 -16.59
C TYR A 7 -9.93 8.91 -17.16
N PHE A 8 -9.70 8.90 -18.47
CA PHE A 8 -8.80 7.95 -19.11
C PHE A 8 -7.37 8.08 -18.55
N ILE A 9 -6.78 9.29 -18.58
CA ILE A 9 -5.39 9.48 -18.11
C ILE A 9 -5.25 9.24 -16.59
N CYS A 10 -6.27 9.58 -15.80
CA CYS A 10 -6.29 9.28 -14.36
C CYS A 10 -6.40 7.77 -14.10
N LEU A 11 -7.21 7.05 -14.89
CA LEU A 11 -7.31 5.59 -14.77
C LEU A 11 -5.99 4.91 -15.14
N VAL A 12 -5.34 5.36 -16.22
CA VAL A 12 -4.01 4.85 -16.61
C VAL A 12 -2.98 5.09 -15.49
N ALA A 13 -2.94 6.30 -14.93
CA ALA A 13 -2.04 6.58 -13.79
C ALA A 13 -2.38 5.71 -12.56
N ALA A 14 -3.66 5.47 -12.30
CA ALA A 14 -4.12 4.61 -11.21
C ALA A 14 -3.77 3.12 -11.39
N MET A 15 -3.40 2.68 -12.62
CA MET A 15 -2.86 1.32 -12.82
C MET A 15 -1.57 1.08 -12.04
N GLY A 16 -0.77 2.13 -11.76
CA GLY A 16 0.35 2.04 -10.84
C GLY A 16 -0.09 1.60 -9.43
N GLY A 17 -1.24 2.10 -8.95
CA GLY A 17 -1.86 1.64 -7.72
C GLY A 17 -2.35 0.19 -7.79
N LEU A 18 -2.96 -0.21 -8.89
CA LEU A 18 -3.40 -1.60 -9.11
C LEU A 18 -2.21 -2.57 -9.05
N LEU A 19 -1.11 -2.27 -9.74
CA LEU A 19 0.09 -3.10 -9.72
C LEU A 19 0.77 -3.11 -8.35
N PHE A 20 0.76 -1.98 -7.64
CA PHE A 20 1.20 -1.93 -6.25
C PHE A 20 0.40 -2.92 -5.39
N GLY A 21 -0.93 -2.88 -5.43
CA GLY A 21 -1.77 -3.78 -4.66
C GLY A 21 -1.58 -5.26 -5.03
N TYR A 22 -1.45 -5.54 -6.33
CA TYR A 22 -1.22 -6.88 -6.85
C TYR A 22 0.12 -7.46 -6.36
N ASP A 23 1.21 -6.75 -6.63
CA ASP A 23 2.57 -7.24 -6.33
C ASP A 23 2.83 -7.37 -4.83
N TRP A 24 2.16 -6.53 -4.03
CA TRP A 24 2.28 -6.57 -2.58
C TRP A 24 1.69 -7.84 -1.96
N VAL A 25 0.59 -8.38 -2.51
CA VAL A 25 -0.15 -9.51 -1.93
C VAL A 25 0.08 -10.83 -2.65
N VAL A 26 0.47 -10.81 -3.93
CA VAL A 26 0.71 -12.04 -4.70
C VAL A 26 1.69 -12.98 -4.01
N ILE A 27 2.71 -12.44 -3.34
CA ILE A 27 3.73 -13.20 -2.64
C ILE A 27 3.16 -14.02 -1.47
N GLY A 28 2.11 -13.51 -0.78
CA GLY A 28 1.46 -14.21 0.32
C GLY A 28 0.79 -15.52 -0.09
N GLY A 29 0.11 -15.53 -1.24
CA GLY A 29 -0.51 -16.76 -1.77
C GLY A 29 0.50 -17.70 -2.45
N ALA A 30 1.60 -17.18 -3.01
CA ALA A 30 2.66 -17.99 -3.60
C ALA A 30 3.62 -18.59 -2.55
N LYS A 31 3.60 -18.06 -1.32
CA LYS A 31 4.54 -18.38 -0.23
C LYS A 31 4.75 -19.87 0.01
N PRO A 32 3.72 -20.71 0.26
CA PRO A 32 3.90 -22.11 0.58
C PRO A 32 4.61 -22.88 -0.51
N PHE A 33 4.44 -22.46 -1.75
CA PHE A 33 4.95 -23.16 -2.92
C PHE A 33 6.43 -22.80 -3.18
N TYR A 34 6.79 -21.52 -3.16
CA TYR A 34 8.18 -21.14 -3.37
C TYR A 34 9.07 -21.49 -2.15
N GLU A 35 8.51 -21.56 -0.93
CA GLU A 35 9.27 -22.00 0.24
C GLU A 35 9.70 -23.45 0.14
N VAL A 36 8.83 -24.32 -0.34
CA VAL A 36 9.16 -25.72 -0.63
C VAL A 36 10.17 -25.79 -1.78
N TYR A 37 9.97 -25.02 -2.86
CA TYR A 37 10.89 -25.00 -4.01
C TYR A 37 12.31 -24.58 -3.64
N PHE A 38 12.48 -23.53 -2.84
CA PHE A 38 13.78 -23.03 -2.42
C PHE A 38 14.33 -23.72 -1.15
N GLY A 39 13.57 -24.60 -0.50
CA GLY A 39 13.96 -25.28 0.73
C GLY A 39 14.14 -24.35 1.92
N ILE A 40 13.30 -23.31 2.04
CA ILE A 40 13.39 -22.28 3.08
C ILE A 40 12.28 -22.35 4.13
N ALA A 41 11.40 -23.36 4.05
CA ALA A 41 10.24 -23.53 4.92
C ALA A 41 10.59 -23.57 6.43
N ASP A 42 11.77 -24.09 6.78
CA ASP A 42 12.23 -24.20 8.18
C ASP A 42 13.09 -23.01 8.66
N SER A 43 13.24 -21.96 7.82
CA SER A 43 14.10 -20.83 8.13
C SER A 43 13.30 -19.51 8.25
N PRO A 44 12.93 -19.07 9.47
CA PRO A 44 12.24 -17.79 9.67
C PRO A 44 12.99 -16.59 9.07
N THR A 45 14.33 -16.64 9.07
CA THR A 45 15.17 -15.60 8.49
C THR A 45 14.96 -15.48 6.97
N MET A 46 15.00 -16.63 6.24
CA MET A 46 14.83 -16.62 4.80
C MET A 46 13.38 -16.29 4.40
N GLN A 47 12.40 -16.76 5.15
CA GLN A 47 11.00 -16.42 4.97
C GLN A 47 10.77 -14.91 5.15
N GLY A 48 11.24 -14.35 6.26
CA GLY A 48 11.16 -12.92 6.54
C GLY A 48 11.85 -12.08 5.47
N LEU A 49 13.03 -12.51 5.00
CA LEU A 49 13.77 -11.83 3.93
C LEU A 49 13.00 -11.87 2.61
N ALA A 50 12.47 -13.02 2.20
CA ALA A 50 11.68 -13.16 0.98
C ALA A 50 10.46 -12.21 0.96
N MET A 51 9.77 -12.13 2.09
CA MET A 51 8.57 -11.30 2.25
C MET A 51 8.88 -9.79 2.35
N SER A 52 10.01 -9.40 2.98
CA SER A 52 10.33 -8.00 3.26
C SER A 52 11.20 -7.32 2.22
N VAL A 53 11.93 -8.06 1.38
CA VAL A 53 12.91 -7.47 0.43
C VAL A 53 12.28 -6.48 -0.54
N ALA A 54 11.06 -6.73 -1.03
CA ALA A 54 10.34 -5.80 -1.88
C ALA A 54 9.98 -4.50 -1.14
N LEU A 55 9.64 -4.58 0.16
CA LEU A 55 9.33 -3.41 0.98
C LEU A 55 10.57 -2.53 1.21
N ILE A 56 11.76 -3.13 1.31
CA ILE A 56 13.04 -2.39 1.32
C ILE A 56 13.23 -1.65 -0.01
N GLY A 57 12.92 -2.30 -1.13
CA GLY A 57 12.88 -1.66 -2.45
C GLY A 57 11.88 -0.49 -2.49
N CYS A 58 10.68 -0.67 -1.92
CA CYS A 58 9.66 0.38 -1.83
C CYS A 58 10.14 1.62 -1.07
N MET A 59 10.86 1.42 0.02
CA MET A 59 11.46 2.52 0.80
C MET A 59 12.40 3.38 -0.06
N ILE A 60 13.26 2.74 -0.85
CA ILE A 60 14.17 3.43 -1.77
C ILE A 60 13.39 4.12 -2.89
N GLY A 61 12.46 3.40 -3.54
CA GLY A 61 11.63 3.93 -4.63
C GLY A 61 10.81 5.15 -4.21
N ALA A 62 10.15 5.08 -3.06
CA ALA A 62 9.35 6.17 -2.52
C ALA A 62 10.20 7.42 -2.19
N THR A 63 11.41 7.21 -1.64
CA THR A 63 12.35 8.30 -1.34
C THR A 63 12.83 8.99 -2.61
N LEU A 64 13.08 8.24 -3.66
CA LEU A 64 13.58 8.76 -4.93
C LEU A 64 12.47 9.35 -5.81
N CYS A 65 11.21 8.97 -5.59
CA CYS A 65 10.07 9.31 -6.45
C CYS A 65 9.97 10.81 -6.75
N GLY A 66 9.99 11.67 -5.73
CA GLY A 66 9.87 13.12 -5.91
C GLY A 66 10.99 13.70 -6.74
N SER A 67 12.24 13.39 -6.41
CA SER A 67 13.41 13.90 -7.14
C SER A 67 13.49 13.41 -8.58
N LEU A 68 13.12 12.16 -8.82
CA LEU A 68 13.06 11.60 -10.17
C LEU A 68 11.91 12.22 -10.98
N ALA A 69 10.73 12.35 -10.39
CA ALA A 69 9.57 12.97 -11.02
C ALA A 69 9.87 14.42 -11.44
N ASP A 70 10.60 15.17 -10.60
CA ASP A 70 10.98 16.54 -10.93
C ASP A 70 12.06 16.64 -12.01
N ARG A 71 12.96 15.65 -12.11
CA ARG A 71 14.04 15.64 -13.11
C ARG A 71 13.56 15.21 -14.49
N ILE A 72 12.92 14.05 -14.56
CA ILE A 72 12.60 13.37 -15.84
C ILE A 72 11.15 13.55 -16.28
N GLY A 73 10.26 14.03 -15.40
CA GLY A 73 8.83 14.21 -15.68
C GLY A 73 7.99 13.05 -15.18
N ARG A 74 6.69 13.32 -15.06
CA ARG A 74 5.74 12.35 -14.49
C ARG A 74 5.43 11.23 -15.49
N ARG A 75 5.22 11.57 -16.74
CA ARG A 75 4.93 10.63 -17.83
C ARG A 75 6.04 9.58 -17.98
N TRP A 76 7.28 10.03 -18.12
CA TRP A 76 8.42 9.12 -18.31
C TRP A 76 8.64 8.22 -17.09
N LEU A 77 8.42 8.75 -15.90
CA LEU A 77 8.55 7.96 -14.69
C LEU A 77 7.43 6.91 -14.54
N LEU A 78 6.19 7.19 -15.01
CA LEU A 78 5.13 6.19 -15.14
C LEU A 78 5.53 5.05 -16.10
N ILE A 79 6.09 5.41 -17.27
CA ILE A 79 6.57 4.43 -18.25
C ILE A 79 7.70 3.57 -17.66
N VAL A 80 8.69 4.17 -17.01
CA VAL A 80 9.79 3.43 -16.37
C VAL A 80 9.27 2.52 -15.27
N SER A 81 8.35 3.00 -14.43
CA SER A 81 7.74 2.17 -13.38
C SER A 81 6.99 0.96 -13.96
N SER A 82 6.25 1.12 -15.06
CA SER A 82 5.54 0.02 -15.70
C SER A 82 6.50 -1.05 -16.25
N LEU A 83 7.65 -0.64 -16.80
CA LEU A 83 8.70 -1.56 -17.25
C LEU A 83 9.36 -2.29 -16.07
N ILE A 84 9.62 -1.58 -14.96
CA ILE A 84 10.15 -2.20 -13.74
C ILE A 84 9.19 -3.27 -13.24
N PHE A 85 7.89 -3.01 -13.17
CA PHE A 85 6.89 -4.01 -12.80
C PHE A 85 6.89 -5.21 -13.74
N PHE A 86 6.91 -4.96 -15.05
CA PHE A 86 6.89 -6.02 -16.06
C PHE A 86 8.12 -6.95 -15.93
N PHE A 87 9.31 -6.39 -15.91
CA PHE A 87 10.54 -7.20 -15.82
C PHE A 87 10.72 -7.84 -14.44
N SER A 88 10.30 -7.19 -13.37
CA SER A 88 10.29 -7.79 -12.04
C SER A 88 9.34 -9.00 -11.96
N ALA A 89 8.13 -8.89 -12.49
CA ALA A 89 7.19 -10.01 -12.52
C ALA A 89 7.75 -11.21 -13.29
N LEU A 90 8.32 -10.96 -14.48
CA LEU A 90 8.95 -12.02 -15.29
C LEU A 90 10.16 -12.62 -14.56
N GLY A 91 11.06 -11.79 -14.03
CA GLY A 91 12.27 -12.25 -13.35
C GLY A 91 11.97 -13.02 -12.09
N THR A 92 11.01 -12.55 -11.27
CA THR A 92 10.62 -13.25 -10.03
C THR A 92 10.18 -14.69 -10.31
N GLY A 93 9.36 -14.91 -11.33
CA GLY A 93 8.92 -16.25 -11.71
C GLY A 93 9.96 -17.06 -12.51
N ALA A 94 10.92 -16.43 -13.19
CA ALA A 94 11.85 -17.13 -14.06
C ALA A 94 13.10 -17.67 -13.35
N PHE A 95 13.53 -17.05 -12.26
CA PHE A 95 14.78 -17.42 -11.62
C PHE A 95 14.65 -18.68 -10.76
N ASN A 96 15.70 -19.54 -10.83
CA ASN A 96 15.81 -20.76 -10.03
C ASN A 96 16.67 -20.56 -8.78
N SER A 97 17.37 -19.43 -8.66
CA SER A 97 18.17 -19.09 -7.51
C SER A 97 17.39 -18.20 -6.55
N PHE A 98 17.41 -18.52 -5.25
CA PHE A 98 16.76 -17.69 -4.23
C PHE A 98 17.31 -16.25 -4.21
N THR A 99 18.63 -16.08 -4.38
CA THR A 99 19.24 -14.74 -4.45
C THR A 99 18.73 -13.94 -5.65
N ALA A 100 18.63 -14.57 -6.83
CA ALA A 100 18.11 -13.90 -8.02
C ALA A 100 16.61 -13.56 -7.88
N PHE A 101 15.83 -14.44 -7.26
CA PHE A 101 14.44 -14.17 -6.86
C PHE A 101 14.35 -12.91 -5.96
N LEU A 102 15.19 -12.84 -4.91
CA LEU A 102 15.26 -11.67 -4.02
C LEU A 102 15.64 -10.38 -4.78
N CYS A 103 16.61 -10.45 -5.68
CA CYS A 103 17.00 -9.30 -6.51
C CYS A 103 15.84 -8.81 -7.39
N ALA A 104 15.11 -9.72 -8.04
CA ALA A 104 13.95 -9.37 -8.84
C ALA A 104 12.83 -8.72 -7.99
N ARG A 105 12.55 -9.28 -6.81
CA ARG A 105 11.59 -8.72 -5.84
C ARG A 105 12.03 -7.34 -5.34
N PHE A 106 13.31 -7.13 -5.05
CA PHE A 106 13.86 -5.84 -4.65
C PHE A 106 13.65 -4.77 -5.73
N VAL A 107 13.96 -5.10 -6.99
CA VAL A 107 13.75 -4.20 -8.14
C VAL A 107 12.27 -3.89 -8.32
N GLY A 108 11.39 -4.89 -8.22
CA GLY A 108 9.93 -4.68 -8.22
C GLY A 108 9.48 -3.73 -7.13
N GLY A 109 10.03 -3.90 -5.91
CA GLY A 109 9.81 -3.01 -4.80
C GLY A 109 10.14 -1.54 -5.11
N ILE A 110 11.25 -1.26 -5.79
CA ILE A 110 11.58 0.10 -6.23
C ILE A 110 10.46 0.66 -7.13
N GLY A 111 9.96 -0.14 -8.08
CA GLY A 111 8.82 0.23 -8.92
C GLY A 111 7.56 0.55 -8.13
N ILE A 112 7.23 -0.28 -7.11
CA ILE A 112 6.10 -0.07 -6.20
C ILE A 112 6.27 1.27 -5.46
N GLY A 113 7.44 1.50 -4.86
CA GLY A 113 7.74 2.72 -4.11
C GLY A 113 7.59 3.97 -4.96
N VAL A 114 8.09 3.95 -6.20
CA VAL A 114 7.90 5.06 -7.14
C VAL A 114 6.43 5.23 -7.50
N ALA A 115 5.73 4.17 -7.89
CA ALA A 115 4.33 4.25 -8.32
C ALA A 115 3.39 4.72 -7.20
N SER A 116 3.66 4.33 -5.95
CA SER A 116 2.85 4.70 -4.78
C SER A 116 2.75 6.22 -4.56
N GLY A 117 3.82 6.95 -4.84
CA GLY A 117 3.84 8.42 -4.78
C GLY A 117 3.46 9.09 -6.10
N LEU A 118 3.92 8.53 -7.21
CA LEU A 118 3.78 9.12 -8.55
C LEU A 118 2.33 9.11 -9.06
N SER A 119 1.62 7.99 -8.88
CA SER A 119 0.26 7.84 -9.38
C SER A 119 -0.71 8.87 -8.80
N PRO A 120 -0.84 9.04 -7.47
CA PRO A 120 -1.70 10.06 -6.91
C PRO A 120 -1.20 11.48 -7.21
N MET A 121 0.12 11.70 -7.29
CA MET A 121 0.71 12.99 -7.67
C MET A 121 0.28 13.38 -9.09
N TYR A 122 0.44 12.50 -10.07
CA TYR A 122 0.05 12.78 -11.44
C TYR A 122 -1.46 13.04 -11.56
N ILE A 123 -2.28 12.19 -10.92
CA ILE A 123 -3.74 12.37 -10.90
C ILE A 123 -4.10 13.74 -10.32
N ALA A 124 -3.48 14.17 -9.22
CA ALA A 124 -3.73 15.47 -8.61
C ALA A 124 -3.32 16.64 -9.51
N GLU A 125 -2.24 16.50 -10.29
CA GLU A 125 -1.72 17.55 -11.18
C GLU A 125 -2.53 17.73 -12.47
N VAL A 126 -3.21 16.65 -12.94
CA VAL A 126 -4.03 16.71 -14.18
C VAL A 126 -5.52 16.85 -13.89
N SER A 127 -5.94 16.80 -12.64
CA SER A 127 -7.35 16.85 -12.24
C SER A 127 -7.82 18.27 -11.91
N PRO A 128 -9.03 18.66 -12.33
CA PRO A 128 -9.63 19.92 -11.90
C PRO A 128 -9.96 19.89 -10.41
N SER A 129 -9.98 21.09 -9.80
CA SER A 129 -10.14 21.26 -8.36
C SER A 129 -11.43 20.64 -7.80
N ASP A 130 -12.53 20.74 -8.54
CA ASP A 130 -13.88 20.29 -8.15
C ASP A 130 -14.00 18.76 -7.99
N ILE A 131 -13.24 17.97 -8.76
CA ILE A 131 -13.29 16.50 -8.74
C ILE A 131 -11.96 15.85 -8.36
N ARG A 132 -10.91 16.63 -8.04
CA ARG A 132 -9.57 16.13 -7.72
C ARG A 132 -9.57 15.06 -6.63
N GLY A 133 -10.25 15.34 -5.51
CA GLY A 133 -10.34 14.38 -4.41
C GLY A 133 -10.93 13.04 -4.84
N ARG A 134 -12.01 13.06 -5.63
CA ARG A 134 -12.62 11.84 -6.17
C ARG A 134 -11.69 11.09 -7.11
N LEU A 135 -10.95 11.78 -7.97
CA LEU A 135 -10.01 11.14 -8.90
C LEU A 135 -8.78 10.58 -8.18
N VAL A 136 -8.27 11.25 -7.15
CA VAL A 136 -7.20 10.69 -6.30
C VAL A 136 -7.68 9.45 -5.53
N SER A 137 -8.95 9.42 -5.10
CA SER A 137 -9.53 8.23 -4.45
C SER A 137 -9.62 7.02 -5.38
N LEU A 138 -9.64 7.22 -6.72
CA LEU A 138 -9.52 6.11 -7.68
C LEU A 138 -8.22 5.33 -7.50
N ASN A 139 -7.11 6.01 -7.18
CA ASN A 139 -5.84 5.32 -6.93
C ASN A 139 -5.94 4.37 -5.73
N GLN A 140 -6.59 4.76 -4.65
CA GLN A 140 -6.81 3.88 -3.50
C GLN A 140 -7.70 2.69 -3.87
N MET A 141 -8.75 2.93 -4.65
CA MET A 141 -9.63 1.86 -5.13
C MET A 141 -8.88 0.86 -6.02
N THR A 142 -8.01 1.34 -6.93
CA THR A 142 -7.21 0.44 -7.78
C THR A 142 -6.19 -0.38 -7.00
N ILE A 143 -5.61 0.15 -5.91
CA ILE A 143 -4.75 -0.63 -5.00
C ILE A 143 -5.54 -1.81 -4.42
N VAL A 144 -6.72 -1.56 -3.89
CA VAL A 144 -7.55 -2.61 -3.27
C VAL A 144 -8.06 -3.63 -4.32
N LEU A 145 -8.40 -3.17 -5.53
CA LEU A 145 -8.72 -4.07 -6.65
C LEU A 145 -7.51 -4.89 -7.09
N GLY A 146 -6.30 -4.34 -7.03
CA GLY A 146 -5.06 -5.07 -7.28
C GLY A 146 -4.82 -6.18 -6.25
N ILE A 147 -5.06 -5.90 -4.97
CA ILE A 147 -5.01 -6.89 -3.88
C ILE A 147 -5.99 -8.04 -4.17
N LEU A 148 -7.25 -7.73 -4.43
CA LEU A 148 -8.25 -8.75 -4.78
C LEU A 148 -7.86 -9.50 -6.05
N GLY A 149 -7.37 -8.81 -7.08
CA GLY A 149 -6.90 -9.42 -8.33
C GLY A 149 -5.78 -10.44 -8.09
N ALA A 150 -4.80 -10.13 -7.25
CA ALA A 150 -3.73 -11.06 -6.88
C ALA A 150 -4.26 -12.30 -6.14
N GLN A 151 -5.18 -12.09 -5.19
CA GLN A 151 -5.78 -13.18 -4.42
C GLN A 151 -6.60 -14.13 -5.31
N VAL A 152 -7.42 -13.56 -6.20
CA VAL A 152 -8.20 -14.35 -7.18
C VAL A 152 -7.26 -15.10 -8.13
N THR A 153 -6.21 -14.44 -8.63
CA THR A 153 -5.24 -15.07 -9.54
C THR A 153 -4.50 -16.21 -8.84
N ASN A 154 -4.07 -16.03 -7.60
CA ASN A 154 -3.42 -17.07 -6.81
C ASN A 154 -4.34 -18.28 -6.62
N TRP A 155 -5.60 -18.03 -6.28
CA TRP A 155 -6.60 -19.08 -6.11
C TRP A 155 -6.89 -19.85 -7.41
N LEU A 156 -7.01 -19.15 -8.55
CA LEU A 156 -7.29 -19.77 -9.85
C LEU A 156 -6.10 -20.53 -10.43
N ILE A 157 -4.87 -20.14 -10.10
CA ILE A 157 -3.64 -20.78 -10.60
C ILE A 157 -3.27 -21.99 -9.73
N ALA A 158 -3.54 -21.94 -8.43
CA ALA A 158 -3.19 -23.06 -7.55
C ALA A 158 -3.98 -24.30 -7.92
N ASP A 159 -3.23 -25.38 -8.12
CA ASP A 159 -3.81 -26.71 -8.33
C ASP A 159 -4.22 -27.34 -6.99
N ASP A 160 -5.18 -28.26 -7.02
CA ASP A 160 -5.68 -28.93 -5.82
C ASP A 160 -4.56 -29.67 -5.09
N ILE A 161 -4.46 -29.46 -3.79
CA ILE A 161 -3.45 -30.07 -2.94
C ILE A 161 -4.08 -31.31 -2.27
N GLN A 162 -3.83 -32.47 -2.85
CA GLN A 162 -4.32 -33.74 -2.30
C GLN A 162 -3.64 -34.03 -0.96
N GLY A 163 -4.45 -34.21 0.09
CA GLY A 163 -3.96 -34.55 1.44
C GLY A 163 -3.27 -33.42 2.22
N GLY A 164 -3.39 -32.17 1.79
CA GLY A 164 -2.90 -31.00 2.54
C GLY A 164 -1.37 -30.83 2.57
N ILE A 165 -0.60 -31.71 1.94
CA ILE A 165 0.89 -31.68 1.94
C ILE A 165 1.36 -31.21 0.57
N ILE A 166 2.15 -30.10 0.57
CA ILE A 166 2.82 -29.62 -0.63
C ILE A 166 4.13 -30.39 -0.80
N THR A 167 4.19 -31.21 -1.85
CA THR A 167 5.42 -31.95 -2.19
C THR A 167 6.30 -31.13 -3.14
N ALA A 168 7.61 -31.31 -3.07
CA ALA A 168 8.57 -30.61 -3.94
C ALA A 168 8.35 -30.89 -5.44
N ASP A 169 7.78 -32.03 -5.78
CA ASP A 169 7.47 -32.43 -7.15
C ASP A 169 6.07 -31.97 -7.62
N SER A 170 5.30 -31.32 -6.74
CA SER A 170 3.96 -30.82 -7.10
C SER A 170 4.06 -29.71 -8.15
N TRP A 171 3.09 -29.62 -9.05
CA TRP A 171 3.01 -28.55 -10.04
C TRP A 171 3.04 -27.15 -9.36
N ASN A 172 2.36 -27.01 -8.22
CA ASN A 172 2.34 -25.77 -7.45
C ASN A 172 3.75 -25.35 -6.99
N ALA A 173 4.56 -26.30 -6.50
CA ALA A 173 5.93 -26.03 -6.05
C ALA A 173 6.87 -25.79 -7.23
N LEU A 174 6.69 -26.45 -8.38
CA LEU A 174 7.57 -26.31 -9.53
C LEU A 174 7.21 -25.12 -10.41
N MET A 175 5.93 -24.92 -10.71
CA MET A 175 5.44 -23.95 -11.71
C MET A 175 4.35 -23.01 -11.20
N GLY A 176 3.45 -23.45 -10.32
CA GLY A 176 2.28 -22.68 -9.92
C GLY A 176 2.63 -21.30 -9.36
N TRP A 177 3.57 -21.23 -8.42
CA TRP A 177 4.01 -19.96 -7.85
C TRP A 177 4.62 -19.00 -8.88
N ARG A 178 5.28 -19.54 -9.92
CA ARG A 178 5.86 -18.76 -11.02
C ARG A 178 4.77 -18.07 -11.83
N TRP A 179 3.71 -18.82 -12.17
CA TRP A 179 2.55 -18.29 -12.89
C TRP A 179 1.82 -17.22 -12.09
N MET A 180 1.76 -17.33 -10.76
CA MET A 180 1.19 -16.30 -9.90
C MET A 180 1.90 -14.96 -10.07
N PHE A 181 3.25 -14.96 -10.12
CA PHE A 181 4.03 -13.75 -10.39
C PHE A 181 3.94 -13.32 -11.86
N TRP A 182 4.04 -14.24 -12.81
CA TRP A 182 3.96 -13.92 -14.24
C TRP A 182 2.62 -13.32 -14.63
N ALA A 183 1.53 -13.65 -13.97
CA ALA A 183 0.23 -13.05 -14.22
C ALA A 183 0.24 -11.52 -14.04
N ALA A 184 1.09 -10.98 -13.16
CA ALA A 184 1.29 -9.53 -13.03
C ALA A 184 1.89 -8.88 -14.28
N ALA A 185 2.56 -9.64 -15.14
CA ALA A 185 3.12 -9.11 -16.38
C ALA A 185 2.04 -8.60 -17.34
N VAL A 186 0.84 -9.21 -17.33
CA VAL A 186 -0.28 -8.81 -18.19
C VAL A 186 -0.76 -7.37 -17.88
N PRO A 187 -1.18 -7.04 -16.65
CA PRO A 187 -1.56 -5.66 -16.32
C PRO A 187 -0.36 -4.69 -16.39
N SER A 188 0.88 -5.16 -16.16
CA SER A 188 2.08 -4.32 -16.30
C SER A 188 2.33 -3.93 -17.76
N ALA A 189 2.19 -4.88 -18.70
CA ALA A 189 2.28 -4.60 -20.14
C ALA A 189 1.17 -3.65 -20.60
N ALA A 190 -0.07 -3.86 -20.11
CA ALA A 190 -1.18 -2.96 -20.39
C ALA A 190 -0.90 -1.54 -19.86
N PHE A 191 -0.36 -1.42 -18.65
CA PHE A 191 0.04 -0.13 -18.07
C PHE A 191 1.11 0.54 -18.94
N PHE A 192 2.15 -0.18 -19.35
CA PHE A 192 3.19 0.34 -20.23
C PHE A 192 2.59 0.90 -21.52
N LEU A 193 1.79 0.10 -22.23
CA LEU A 193 1.19 0.50 -23.50
C LEU A 193 0.27 1.72 -23.34
N LEU A 194 -0.55 1.75 -22.30
CA LEU A 194 -1.46 2.86 -22.04
C LEU A 194 -0.73 4.13 -21.58
N ALA A 195 0.37 4.00 -20.82
CA ALA A 195 1.18 5.13 -20.37
C ALA A 195 1.84 5.88 -21.54
N LEU A 196 2.05 5.24 -22.68
CA LEU A 196 2.56 5.91 -23.88
C LEU A 196 1.60 6.99 -24.41
N PHE A 197 0.30 6.86 -24.15
CA PHE A 197 -0.73 7.82 -24.60
C PHE A 197 -1.04 8.91 -23.57
N VAL A 198 -0.48 8.80 -22.37
CA VAL A 198 -0.67 9.77 -21.28
C VAL A 198 0.20 11.00 -21.57
N PRO A 199 -0.34 12.25 -21.49
CA PRO A 199 0.45 13.46 -21.65
C PRO A 199 1.33 13.71 -20.41
N GLU A 200 2.32 14.61 -20.57
CA GLU A 200 3.09 15.08 -19.41
C GLU A 200 2.23 15.98 -18.52
N SER A 201 2.61 16.12 -17.24
CA SER A 201 1.93 17.00 -16.31
C SER A 201 2.03 18.47 -16.75
N PRO A 202 0.90 19.19 -16.89
CA PRO A 202 0.94 20.63 -17.18
C PRO A 202 1.71 21.43 -16.13
N ARG A 203 1.55 21.07 -14.87
CA ARG A 203 2.25 21.71 -13.75
C ARG A 203 3.77 21.54 -13.85
N TRP A 204 4.23 20.34 -14.17
CA TRP A 204 5.65 20.07 -14.36
C TRP A 204 6.22 20.85 -15.55
N LEU A 205 5.49 20.92 -16.66
CA LEU A 205 5.91 21.69 -17.82
C LEU A 205 6.06 23.18 -17.52
N LEU A 206 5.15 23.77 -16.74
CA LEU A 206 5.25 25.15 -16.27
C LEU A 206 6.48 25.36 -15.40
N LEU A 207 6.76 24.46 -14.44
CA LEU A 207 7.97 24.51 -13.60
C LEU A 207 9.25 24.40 -14.41
N LYS A 208 9.24 23.72 -15.57
CA LYS A 208 10.37 23.62 -16.51
C LYS A 208 10.44 24.78 -17.54
N GLY A 209 9.55 25.78 -17.44
CA GLY A 209 9.51 26.91 -18.39
C GLY A 209 8.91 26.56 -19.76
N ARG A 210 8.34 25.35 -19.94
CA ARG A 210 7.74 24.87 -21.18
C ARG A 210 6.28 25.29 -21.29
N ARG A 211 6.04 26.60 -21.23
CA ARG A 211 4.68 27.17 -21.15
C ARG A 211 3.80 26.79 -22.36
N LYS A 212 4.35 26.82 -23.58
CA LYS A 212 3.58 26.47 -24.79
C LYS A 212 3.06 25.03 -24.77
N ASP A 213 3.88 24.09 -24.32
CA ASP A 213 3.50 22.68 -24.22
C ASP A 213 2.44 22.47 -23.12
N ALA A 214 2.59 23.19 -21.98
CA ALA A 214 1.60 23.17 -20.91
C ALA A 214 0.25 23.68 -21.38
N GLU A 215 0.18 24.83 -22.09
CA GLU A 215 -1.03 25.40 -22.64
C GLU A 215 -1.71 24.43 -23.64
N GLN A 216 -0.94 23.75 -24.48
CA GLN A 216 -1.48 22.76 -25.40
C GLN A 216 -2.17 21.60 -24.69
N ILE A 217 -1.56 21.10 -23.59
CA ILE A 217 -2.15 20.02 -22.79
C ILE A 217 -3.39 20.53 -22.05
N ILE A 218 -3.34 21.72 -21.46
CA ILE A 218 -4.47 22.34 -20.77
C ILE A 218 -5.67 22.46 -21.71
N ARG A 219 -5.45 22.93 -22.96
CA ARG A 219 -6.50 22.97 -23.99
C ARG A 219 -7.03 21.58 -24.34
N ARG A 220 -6.16 20.57 -24.43
CA ARG A 220 -6.56 19.17 -24.69
C ARG A 220 -7.39 18.59 -23.56
N LEU A 221 -7.11 18.97 -22.31
CA LEU A 221 -7.90 18.63 -21.12
C LEU A 221 -9.25 19.39 -21.10
N GLY A 222 -9.37 20.46 -21.88
CA GLY A 222 -10.56 21.29 -22.00
C GLY A 222 -10.76 22.20 -20.78
N TYR A 223 -9.66 22.63 -20.15
CA TYR A 223 -9.69 23.64 -19.08
C TYR A 223 -9.63 25.04 -19.68
N GLY A 224 -10.31 26.02 -19.01
CA GLY A 224 -10.18 27.44 -19.33
C GLY A 224 -8.81 27.99 -18.88
N GLU A 225 -8.37 29.09 -19.47
CA GLU A 225 -7.08 29.72 -19.14
C GLU A 225 -6.92 30.14 -17.66
N LEU A 226 -8.03 30.25 -16.91
CA LEU A 226 -8.09 30.72 -15.51
C LEU A 226 -8.05 29.60 -14.46
N GLU A 227 -8.09 28.32 -14.84
CA GLU A 227 -8.20 27.22 -13.87
C GLU A 227 -6.86 26.72 -13.29
N PHE A 228 -5.73 27.24 -13.79
CA PHE A 228 -4.43 26.97 -13.19
C PHE A 228 -3.90 28.20 -12.48
N PRO A 229 -3.79 28.17 -11.14
CA PRO A 229 -3.29 29.31 -10.37
C PRO A 229 -1.87 29.70 -10.79
N GLU A 230 -1.63 31.01 -10.95
CA GLU A 230 -0.28 31.56 -11.14
C GLU A 230 0.67 31.25 -9.97
N ASP A 231 0.13 30.87 -8.80
CA ASP A 231 0.83 30.52 -7.56
C ASP A 231 1.74 29.28 -7.67
N VAL A 232 1.80 28.60 -8.83
CA VAL A 232 2.71 27.47 -9.05
C VAL A 232 4.19 27.88 -8.97
N ALA A 233 4.50 29.17 -9.21
CA ALA A 233 5.86 29.69 -9.13
C ALA A 233 6.40 29.83 -7.69
N ASP A 234 5.50 30.00 -6.71
CA ASP A 234 5.87 30.24 -5.31
C ASP A 234 5.98 28.98 -4.43
N SER A 235 5.68 27.81 -4.99
CA SER A 235 5.82 26.55 -4.25
C SER A 235 7.25 25.98 -4.25
N ARG A 236 8.30 26.84 -4.31
CA ARG A 236 9.66 26.44 -3.96
C ARG A 236 9.69 26.06 -2.48
N PRO A 237 10.34 24.95 -2.08
CA PRO A 237 10.58 24.70 -0.66
C PRO A 237 11.25 25.95 -0.08
N ALA A 238 10.62 26.57 0.92
CA ALA A 238 11.24 27.69 1.61
C ALA A 238 12.63 27.24 2.09
N ASP A 239 13.66 28.01 1.75
CA ASP A 239 15.03 27.79 2.23
C ASP A 239 14.99 27.68 3.76
N GLY A 240 15.17 26.49 4.30
CA GLY A 240 15.12 26.24 5.74
C GLY A 240 14.31 25.00 6.17
N GLY A 241 13.78 24.20 5.25
CA GLY A 241 12.91 23.06 5.55
C GLY A 241 13.40 22.16 6.70
N MET A 242 14.70 21.87 6.77
CA MET A 242 15.29 21.02 7.81
C MET A 242 15.45 21.74 9.15
N LYS A 243 15.74 23.04 9.15
CA LYS A 243 15.80 23.85 10.39
C LYS A 243 14.40 24.16 10.94
N ALA A 244 13.41 24.31 10.07
CA ALA A 244 12.02 24.51 10.43
C ALA A 244 11.40 23.25 11.06
N LEU A 245 11.84 22.03 10.65
CA LEU A 245 11.40 20.78 11.26
C LEU A 245 11.63 20.71 12.78
N GLY A 246 12.74 21.23 13.27
CA GLY A 246 13.02 21.26 14.71
C GLY A 246 11.99 22.04 15.52
N ARG A 247 11.40 23.09 14.95
CA ARG A 247 10.34 23.89 15.61
C ARG A 247 9.01 23.14 15.71
N HIS A 248 8.77 22.18 14.81
CA HIS A 248 7.54 21.38 14.73
C HIS A 248 7.76 19.91 15.14
N ALA A 249 8.76 19.66 16.01
CA ALA A 249 9.16 18.31 16.42
C ALA A 249 8.02 17.48 17.02
N LYS A 250 7.11 18.11 17.78
CA LYS A 250 5.93 17.42 18.35
C LYS A 250 4.99 16.91 17.27
N VAL A 251 4.68 17.73 16.28
CA VAL A 251 3.78 17.36 15.17
C VAL A 251 4.45 16.31 14.29
N LEU A 252 5.77 16.44 14.06
CA LEU A 252 6.54 15.46 13.32
C LEU A 252 6.58 14.10 14.04
N SER A 253 6.79 14.09 15.37
CA SER A 253 6.77 12.84 16.15
C SER A 253 5.40 12.16 16.11
N LEU A 254 4.32 12.93 16.13
CA LEU A 254 2.96 12.39 15.98
C LEU A 254 2.75 11.79 14.58
N GLY A 255 3.17 12.49 13.53
CA GLY A 255 3.08 12.00 12.15
C GLY A 255 3.90 10.71 11.95
N LEU A 256 5.13 10.65 12.47
CA LEU A 256 5.97 9.45 12.49
C LEU A 256 5.30 8.30 13.24
N PHE A 257 4.75 8.58 14.42
CA PHE A 257 4.03 7.59 15.21
C PHE A 257 2.83 7.03 14.43
N ILE A 258 2.01 7.88 13.83
CA ILE A 258 0.84 7.45 13.03
C ILE A 258 1.28 6.58 11.85
N ALA A 259 2.34 6.98 11.15
CA ALA A 259 2.87 6.24 10.00
C ALA A 259 3.36 4.83 10.39
N VAL A 260 4.15 4.72 11.47
CA VAL A 260 4.65 3.44 11.96
C VAL A 260 3.52 2.61 12.58
N PHE A 261 2.67 3.21 13.38
CA PHE A 261 1.54 2.53 14.03
C PHE A 261 0.58 1.90 13.02
N GLN A 262 0.26 2.59 11.93
CA GLN A 262 -0.59 2.08 10.87
C GLN A 262 -0.04 0.76 10.27
N GLN A 263 1.28 0.59 10.22
CA GLN A 263 1.89 -0.66 9.79
C GLN A 263 1.90 -1.70 10.91
N TRP A 264 2.31 -1.30 12.11
CA TRP A 264 2.44 -2.19 13.27
C TRP A 264 1.12 -2.57 13.94
N CYS A 265 -0.01 -2.01 13.48
CA CYS A 265 -1.33 -2.49 13.92
C CYS A 265 -1.62 -3.95 13.49
N GLY A 266 -0.75 -4.60 12.72
CA GLY A 266 -0.82 -6.03 12.41
C GLY A 266 -1.65 -6.40 11.17
N THR A 267 -2.39 -5.47 10.55
CA THR A 267 -3.25 -5.81 9.40
C THR A 267 -2.46 -6.26 8.18
N ASN A 268 -1.25 -5.71 7.96
CA ASN A 268 -0.39 -6.14 6.86
C ASN A 268 0.03 -7.60 6.98
N VAL A 269 0.14 -8.11 8.20
CA VAL A 269 0.41 -9.53 8.46
C VAL A 269 -0.75 -10.39 7.97
N ILE A 270 -2.00 -9.96 8.17
CA ILE A 270 -3.17 -10.70 7.70
C ILE A 270 -3.15 -10.84 6.16
N PHE A 271 -2.70 -9.82 5.42
CA PHE A 271 -2.60 -9.91 3.96
C PHE A 271 -1.42 -10.75 3.48
N ASN A 272 -0.26 -10.60 4.11
CA ASN A 272 0.99 -11.22 3.66
C ASN A 272 1.15 -12.67 4.16
N TYR A 273 0.56 -12.99 5.30
CA TYR A 273 0.67 -14.28 5.96
C TYR A 273 -0.71 -14.92 6.22
N ALA A 274 -1.69 -14.52 5.41
CA ALA A 274 -3.07 -15.02 5.51
C ALA A 274 -3.13 -16.55 5.51
N GLN A 275 -2.24 -17.18 4.75
CA GLN A 275 -2.19 -18.62 4.65
C GLN A 275 -1.83 -19.28 5.97
N GLU A 276 -0.75 -18.86 6.65
CA GLU A 276 -0.38 -19.42 7.96
C GLU A 276 -1.48 -19.18 8.98
N ILE A 277 -2.15 -18.01 8.90
CA ILE A 277 -3.24 -17.66 9.80
C ILE A 277 -4.41 -18.65 9.62
N PHE A 278 -4.81 -18.94 8.37
CA PHE A 278 -5.91 -19.87 8.12
C PHE A 278 -5.50 -21.33 8.31
N GLN A 279 -4.29 -21.74 7.98
CA GLN A 279 -3.79 -23.08 8.26
C GLN A 279 -3.71 -23.35 9.77
N SER A 280 -3.22 -22.39 10.55
CA SER A 280 -3.22 -22.48 12.02
C SER A 280 -4.62 -22.55 12.61
N ALA A 281 -5.65 -22.07 11.88
CA ALA A 281 -7.06 -22.18 12.23
C ALA A 281 -7.70 -23.51 11.79
N GLY A 282 -6.90 -24.43 11.22
CA GLY A 282 -7.36 -25.79 10.83
C GLY A 282 -7.99 -25.89 9.45
N TYR A 283 -7.78 -24.91 8.56
CA TYR A 283 -8.26 -25.00 7.18
C TYR A 283 -7.26 -25.74 6.28
N GLU A 284 -7.76 -26.51 5.32
CA GLU A 284 -6.95 -27.11 4.27
C GLU A 284 -6.47 -26.07 3.27
N VAL A 285 -5.34 -26.31 2.60
CA VAL A 285 -4.67 -25.30 1.76
C VAL A 285 -5.56 -24.80 0.61
N GLY A 286 -6.40 -25.66 0.03
CA GLY A 286 -7.35 -25.29 -1.03
C GLY A 286 -8.39 -24.27 -0.53
N ASP A 287 -8.97 -24.53 0.64
CA ASP A 287 -9.92 -23.63 1.29
C ASP A 287 -9.28 -22.33 1.75
N VAL A 288 -7.99 -22.37 2.13
CA VAL A 288 -7.24 -21.18 2.54
C VAL A 288 -7.20 -20.12 1.46
N LEU A 289 -6.83 -20.49 0.23
CA LEU A 289 -6.73 -19.52 -0.87
C LEU A 289 -8.10 -18.90 -1.21
N PHE A 290 -9.16 -19.69 -1.14
CA PHE A 290 -10.53 -19.18 -1.30
C PHE A 290 -10.93 -18.23 -0.14
N ASN A 291 -10.61 -18.57 1.10
CA ASN A 291 -10.86 -17.70 2.25
C ASN A 291 -10.09 -16.38 2.16
N ILE A 292 -8.88 -16.41 1.57
CA ILE A 292 -8.11 -15.19 1.28
C ILE A 292 -8.85 -14.31 0.26
N VAL A 293 -9.50 -14.86 -0.75
CA VAL A 293 -10.34 -14.09 -1.70
C VAL A 293 -11.52 -13.42 -0.98
N ILE A 294 -12.15 -14.10 -0.02
CA ILE A 294 -13.24 -13.51 0.79
C ILE A 294 -12.72 -12.27 1.54
N THR A 295 -11.51 -12.33 2.09
CA THR A 295 -10.90 -11.18 2.77
C THR A 295 -10.65 -10.01 1.81
N GLY A 296 -10.28 -10.29 0.57
CA GLY A 296 -10.10 -9.28 -0.48
C GLY A 296 -11.41 -8.61 -0.89
N ILE A 297 -12.47 -9.38 -1.05
CA ILE A 297 -13.82 -8.86 -1.33
C ILE A 297 -14.25 -7.93 -0.18
N ALA A 298 -14.08 -8.37 1.06
CA ALA A 298 -14.37 -7.56 2.23
C ALA A 298 -13.57 -6.25 2.23
N ASN A 299 -12.28 -6.30 1.92
CA ASN A 299 -11.43 -5.12 1.81
C ASN A 299 -11.97 -4.11 0.77
N VAL A 300 -12.40 -4.57 -0.41
CA VAL A 300 -13.03 -3.72 -1.44
C VAL A 300 -14.31 -3.07 -0.90
N VAL A 301 -15.22 -3.87 -0.34
CA VAL A 301 -16.51 -3.38 0.18
C VAL A 301 -16.29 -2.32 1.27
N PHE A 302 -15.45 -2.61 2.25
CA PHE A 302 -15.18 -1.68 3.34
C PHE A 302 -14.41 -0.44 2.90
N THR A 303 -13.56 -0.53 1.87
CA THR A 303 -12.91 0.64 1.27
C THR A 303 -13.92 1.56 0.57
N ILE A 304 -14.92 1.00 -0.12
CA ILE A 304 -16.01 1.80 -0.72
C ILE A 304 -16.78 2.54 0.39
N VAL A 305 -17.08 1.88 1.50
CA VAL A 305 -17.73 2.51 2.66
C VAL A 305 -16.83 3.61 3.24
N ALA A 306 -15.53 3.36 3.37
CA ALA A 306 -14.56 4.33 3.90
C ALA A 306 -14.53 5.63 3.10
N ILE A 307 -14.45 5.56 1.77
CA ILE A 307 -14.44 6.73 0.88
C ILE A 307 -15.64 7.65 1.14
N ASN A 308 -16.79 7.06 1.50
CA ASN A 308 -18.02 7.82 1.77
C ASN A 308 -18.13 8.31 3.23
N THR A 309 -17.40 7.74 4.17
CA THR A 309 -17.56 8.01 5.61
C THR A 309 -16.45 8.87 6.22
N VAL A 310 -15.24 8.86 5.64
CA VAL A 310 -14.06 9.59 6.19
C VAL A 310 -14.36 11.07 6.42
N ASP A 311 -15.03 11.73 5.48
CA ASP A 311 -15.36 13.15 5.61
C ASP A 311 -16.52 13.44 6.57
N ARG A 312 -17.35 12.43 6.88
CA ARG A 312 -18.50 12.60 7.76
C ARG A 312 -18.17 12.41 9.24
N TRP A 313 -17.37 11.39 9.57
CA TRP A 313 -17.12 10.97 10.96
C TRP A 313 -15.92 11.66 11.61
N GLY A 314 -15.06 12.31 10.83
CA GLY A 314 -13.83 12.95 11.32
C GLY A 314 -12.67 11.96 11.47
N ARG A 315 -11.46 12.49 11.34
CA ARG A 315 -10.24 11.67 11.27
C ARG A 315 -9.90 11.07 12.63
N ARG A 316 -10.02 11.86 13.70
CA ARG A 316 -9.70 11.38 15.07
C ARG A 316 -10.63 10.24 15.49
N SER A 317 -11.93 10.39 15.28
CA SER A 317 -12.92 9.38 15.66
C SER A 317 -12.67 8.05 14.93
N LEU A 318 -12.36 8.10 13.63
CA LEU A 318 -12.07 6.91 12.84
C LEU A 318 -10.77 6.24 13.27
N MET A 319 -9.70 7.00 13.56
CA MET A 319 -8.44 6.44 14.05
C MET A 319 -8.61 5.73 15.40
N LEU A 320 -9.37 6.32 16.31
CA LEU A 320 -9.66 5.70 17.61
C LEU A 320 -10.54 4.45 17.49
N LEU A 321 -11.58 4.51 16.63
CA LEU A 321 -12.42 3.35 16.36
C LEU A 321 -11.62 2.21 15.74
N GLY A 322 -10.70 2.54 14.82
CA GLY A 322 -9.81 1.56 14.19
C GLY A 322 -8.85 0.91 15.19
N ALA A 323 -8.14 1.71 15.97
CA ALA A 323 -7.19 1.19 16.97
C ALA A 323 -7.90 0.35 18.05
N GLY A 324 -9.04 0.83 18.58
CA GLY A 324 -9.83 0.12 19.58
C GLY A 324 -10.49 -1.15 19.03
N GLY A 325 -11.06 -1.06 17.82
CA GLY A 325 -11.68 -2.20 17.15
C GLY A 325 -10.69 -3.31 16.83
N LEU A 326 -9.51 -2.97 16.28
CA LEU A 326 -8.44 -3.94 16.03
C LEU A 326 -7.90 -4.55 17.32
N CYS A 327 -7.75 -3.77 18.38
CA CYS A 327 -7.36 -4.29 19.70
C CYS A 327 -8.29 -5.41 20.15
N LEU A 328 -9.60 -5.19 20.11
CA LEU A 328 -10.60 -6.18 20.53
C LEU A 328 -10.62 -7.40 19.61
N VAL A 329 -10.55 -7.20 18.30
CA VAL A 329 -10.58 -8.30 17.33
C VAL A 329 -9.32 -9.17 17.47
N TYR A 330 -8.13 -8.58 17.61
CA TYR A 330 -6.91 -9.36 17.78
C TYR A 330 -6.84 -10.05 19.15
N LEU A 331 -7.39 -9.45 20.20
CA LEU A 331 -7.56 -10.13 21.47
C LEU A 331 -8.43 -11.39 21.30
N ALA A 332 -9.57 -11.26 20.62
CA ALA A 332 -10.46 -12.38 20.34
C ALA A 332 -9.79 -13.45 19.46
N LEU A 333 -9.06 -13.05 18.39
CA LEU A 333 -8.30 -13.97 17.55
C LEU A 333 -7.24 -14.74 18.36
N GLY A 334 -6.47 -14.06 19.19
CA GLY A 334 -5.48 -14.70 20.06
C GLY A 334 -6.13 -15.69 21.02
N CYS A 335 -7.28 -15.35 21.63
CA CYS A 335 -8.05 -16.27 22.48
C CYS A 335 -8.56 -17.50 21.69
N CYS A 336 -9.06 -17.31 20.46
CA CYS A 336 -9.52 -18.42 19.62
C CYS A 336 -8.37 -19.38 19.29
N TYR A 337 -7.19 -18.87 18.91
CA TYR A 337 -6.01 -19.73 18.70
C TYR A 337 -5.57 -20.46 19.96
N TYR A 338 -5.58 -19.79 21.11
CA TYR A 338 -5.22 -20.40 22.39
C TYR A 338 -6.20 -21.53 22.80
N LEU A 339 -7.50 -21.33 22.54
CA LEU A 339 -8.55 -22.29 22.81
C LEU A 339 -8.75 -23.31 21.67
N GLN A 340 -7.93 -23.24 20.61
CA GLN A 340 -8.01 -24.11 19.44
C GLN A 340 -9.41 -24.11 18.77
N VAL A 341 -10.07 -22.94 18.77
CA VAL A 341 -11.34 -22.74 18.08
C VAL A 341 -11.07 -22.69 16.58
N THR A 342 -11.75 -23.54 15.83
CA THR A 342 -11.63 -23.62 14.35
C THR A 342 -12.95 -23.24 13.66
N GLY A 343 -12.91 -23.09 12.33
CA GLY A 343 -14.11 -22.90 11.54
C GLY A 343 -14.48 -21.45 11.27
N VAL A 344 -15.69 -21.22 10.80
CA VAL A 344 -16.20 -19.95 10.22
C VAL A 344 -15.98 -18.72 11.14
N PHE A 345 -15.99 -18.93 12.46
CA PHE A 345 -15.78 -17.83 13.41
C PHE A 345 -14.41 -17.15 13.24
N MET A 346 -13.36 -17.92 12.91
CA MET A 346 -12.02 -17.37 12.63
C MET A 346 -12.04 -16.48 11.38
N ILE A 347 -12.73 -16.92 10.32
CA ILE A 347 -12.89 -16.11 9.09
C ILE A 347 -13.59 -14.79 9.42
N VAL A 348 -14.66 -14.84 10.21
CA VAL A 348 -15.43 -13.65 10.61
C VAL A 348 -14.53 -12.65 11.34
N LEU A 349 -13.68 -13.11 12.28
CA LEU A 349 -12.76 -12.25 13.00
C LEU A 349 -11.68 -11.65 12.09
N VAL A 350 -11.12 -12.44 11.16
CA VAL A 350 -10.14 -11.96 10.18
C VAL A 350 -10.78 -10.91 9.26
N VAL A 351 -11.98 -11.17 8.75
CA VAL A 351 -12.75 -10.22 7.93
C VAL A 351 -13.08 -8.96 8.73
N ALA A 352 -13.44 -9.09 10.01
CA ALA A 352 -13.70 -7.95 10.89
C ALA A 352 -12.44 -7.08 11.10
N ALA A 353 -11.25 -7.71 11.25
CA ALA A 353 -9.99 -6.98 11.34
C ALA A 353 -9.69 -6.19 10.07
N ILE A 354 -9.83 -6.82 8.90
CA ILE A 354 -9.63 -6.18 7.60
C ILE A 354 -10.64 -5.04 7.40
N GLY A 355 -11.92 -5.29 7.69
CA GLY A 355 -12.98 -4.29 7.57
C GLY A 355 -12.74 -3.08 8.49
N CYS A 356 -12.38 -3.35 9.75
CA CYS A 356 -12.05 -2.30 10.70
C CYS A 356 -10.88 -1.43 10.19
N TYR A 357 -9.79 -2.04 9.72
CA TYR A 357 -8.66 -1.34 9.16
C TYR A 357 -9.01 -0.55 7.89
N ALA A 358 -9.68 -1.20 6.93
CA ALA A 358 -10.02 -0.60 5.64
C ALA A 358 -10.95 0.61 5.76
N MET A 359 -11.82 0.62 6.77
CA MET A 359 -12.73 1.74 7.05
C MET A 359 -12.07 2.88 7.82
N THR A 360 -10.96 2.64 8.51
CA THR A 360 -10.42 3.55 9.52
C THR A 360 -8.95 3.90 9.27
N LEU A 361 -8.01 3.10 9.82
CA LEU A 361 -6.57 3.38 9.80
C LEU A 361 -6.01 3.47 8.38
N GLY A 362 -6.48 2.62 7.45
CA GLY A 362 -5.99 2.60 6.08
C GLY A 362 -6.07 3.95 5.38
N PRO A 363 -7.27 4.49 5.14
CA PRO A 363 -7.43 5.78 4.47
C PRO A 363 -7.06 6.97 5.36
N CYS A 364 -7.38 6.95 6.68
CA CYS A 364 -7.18 8.09 7.55
C CYS A 364 -5.71 8.45 7.77
N THR A 365 -4.80 7.47 7.78
CA THR A 365 -3.37 7.73 7.98
C THR A 365 -2.81 8.64 6.90
N TRP A 366 -3.11 8.37 5.63
CA TRP A 366 -2.62 9.18 4.51
C TRP A 366 -3.19 10.60 4.53
N VAL A 367 -4.47 10.73 4.86
CA VAL A 367 -5.13 12.02 5.02
C VAL A 367 -4.48 12.82 6.16
N LEU A 368 -4.32 12.20 7.34
CA LEU A 368 -3.70 12.84 8.50
C LEU A 368 -2.26 13.28 8.22
N ILE A 369 -1.43 12.41 7.64
CA ILE A 369 -0.05 12.76 7.28
C ILE A 369 0.00 13.96 6.34
N SER A 370 -0.98 14.12 5.46
CA SER A 370 -1.06 15.27 4.55
C SER A 370 -1.62 16.54 5.21
N GLU A 371 -2.49 16.40 6.23
CA GLU A 371 -3.17 17.51 6.91
C GLU A 371 -2.41 18.05 8.13
N LEU A 372 -1.65 17.20 8.85
CA LEU A 372 -0.99 17.54 10.12
C LEU A 372 0.08 18.64 10.00
N PHE A 373 0.70 18.80 8.83
CA PHE A 373 1.87 19.67 8.69
C PHE A 373 1.54 21.00 8.03
N PRO A 374 2.08 22.13 8.57
CA PRO A 374 1.96 23.42 7.92
C PRO A 374 2.66 23.41 6.54
N ASN A 375 2.17 24.27 5.63
CA ASN A 375 2.62 24.34 4.23
C ASN A 375 4.15 24.41 4.09
N SER A 376 4.81 25.15 4.98
CA SER A 376 6.27 25.40 4.95
C SER A 376 7.14 24.15 5.07
N ILE A 377 6.69 23.12 5.79
CA ILE A 377 7.46 21.87 6.04
C ILE A 377 6.77 20.64 5.50
N ARG A 378 5.53 20.74 4.99
CA ARG A 378 4.65 19.61 4.63
C ARG A 378 5.33 18.60 3.71
N ALA A 379 5.93 19.04 2.62
CA ALA A 379 6.54 18.14 1.64
C ALA A 379 7.65 17.26 2.27
N VAL A 380 8.53 17.89 3.08
CA VAL A 380 9.62 17.18 3.75
C VAL A 380 9.08 16.25 4.84
N ALA A 381 8.15 16.74 5.67
CA ALA A 381 7.54 15.96 6.75
C ALA A 381 6.77 14.74 6.23
N VAL A 382 5.97 14.91 5.17
CA VAL A 382 5.25 13.79 4.51
C VAL A 382 6.25 12.76 3.97
N SER A 383 7.35 13.18 3.33
CA SER A 383 8.38 12.27 2.83
C SER A 383 9.02 11.47 3.96
N ILE A 384 9.35 12.12 5.10
CA ILE A 384 9.91 11.44 6.27
C ILE A 384 8.91 10.45 6.87
N CYS A 385 7.64 10.82 7.00
CA CYS A 385 6.59 9.93 7.49
C CYS A 385 6.38 8.74 6.55
N THR A 386 6.40 8.95 5.24
CA THR A 386 6.29 7.88 4.24
C THR A 386 7.48 6.93 4.32
N PHE A 387 8.70 7.47 4.47
CA PHE A 387 9.89 6.64 4.68
C PHE A 387 9.75 5.78 5.95
N ALA A 388 9.34 6.39 7.07
CA ALA A 388 9.12 5.68 8.33
C ALA A 388 8.01 4.61 8.22
N LEU A 389 6.97 4.88 7.43
CA LEU A 389 5.91 3.91 7.13
C LEU A 389 6.49 2.65 6.45
N TRP A 390 7.32 2.83 5.43
CA TRP A 390 7.96 1.70 4.74
C TRP A 390 8.96 0.95 5.62
N VAL A 391 9.71 1.66 6.49
CA VAL A 391 10.55 1.02 7.52
C VAL A 391 9.69 0.20 8.46
N GLY A 392 8.58 0.74 8.96
CA GLY A 392 7.63 0.03 9.80
C GLY A 392 7.04 -1.21 9.13
N SER A 393 6.66 -1.10 7.85
CA SER A 393 6.15 -2.22 7.07
C SER A 393 7.19 -3.33 6.88
N SER A 394 8.42 -2.96 6.52
CA SER A 394 9.52 -3.91 6.31
C SER A 394 9.88 -4.64 7.60
N THR A 395 10.00 -3.92 8.72
CA THR A 395 10.35 -4.51 10.02
C THR A 395 9.24 -5.42 10.53
N LEU A 396 7.97 -5.02 10.43
CA LEU A 396 6.84 -5.86 10.81
C LEU A 396 6.84 -7.18 10.00
N THR A 397 6.93 -7.06 8.68
CA THR A 397 6.86 -8.22 7.78
C THR A 397 8.04 -9.16 7.99
N TYR A 398 9.25 -8.62 8.21
CA TYR A 398 10.44 -9.41 8.50
C TYR A 398 10.37 -10.12 9.86
N THR A 399 9.83 -9.47 10.88
CA THR A 399 9.80 -10.00 12.26
C THR A 399 8.67 -11.00 12.50
N PHE A 400 7.63 -11.01 11.68
CA PHE A 400 6.47 -11.89 11.90
C PHE A 400 6.82 -13.38 11.97
N PRO A 401 7.63 -13.99 11.07
CA PRO A 401 7.99 -15.42 11.17
C PRO A 401 8.69 -15.76 12.49
N PHE A 402 9.53 -14.86 13.01
CA PHE A 402 10.20 -15.05 14.31
C PHE A 402 9.21 -14.98 15.46
N LEU A 403 8.28 -14.02 15.45
CA LEU A 403 7.25 -13.90 16.47
C LEU A 403 6.33 -15.13 16.45
N ASN A 404 5.92 -15.55 15.26
CA ASN A 404 5.03 -16.70 15.10
C ASN A 404 5.70 -18.02 15.50
N SER A 405 6.99 -18.20 15.20
CA SER A 405 7.74 -19.39 15.61
C SER A 405 8.02 -19.43 17.12
N ALA A 406 8.23 -18.27 17.76
CA ALA A 406 8.55 -18.20 19.18
C ALA A 406 7.32 -18.24 20.10
N LEU A 407 6.23 -17.61 19.70
CA LEU A 407 5.05 -17.37 20.53
C LEU A 407 3.78 -18.08 20.03
N GLY A 408 3.85 -18.66 18.84
CA GLY A 408 2.69 -19.16 18.13
C GLY A 408 1.73 -18.06 17.69
N SER A 409 0.69 -18.44 16.95
CA SER A 409 -0.28 -17.49 16.42
C SER A 409 -1.03 -16.72 17.51
N TYR A 410 -1.37 -17.37 18.63
CA TYR A 410 -2.07 -16.72 19.75
C TYR A 410 -1.24 -15.61 20.38
N GLY A 411 0.05 -15.86 20.67
CA GLY A 411 0.93 -14.87 21.29
C GLY A 411 1.19 -13.68 20.35
N THR A 412 1.34 -13.96 19.08
CA THR A 412 1.54 -12.93 18.04
C THR A 412 0.33 -11.98 17.95
N PHE A 413 -0.90 -12.51 17.91
CA PHE A 413 -2.09 -11.66 17.89
C PHE A 413 -2.30 -10.88 19.21
N TRP A 414 -1.93 -11.44 20.36
CA TRP A 414 -1.96 -10.69 21.61
C TRP A 414 -0.95 -9.53 21.63
N ILE A 415 0.23 -9.69 21.03
CA ILE A 415 1.17 -8.57 20.87
C ILE A 415 0.55 -7.48 19.98
N TYR A 416 -0.08 -7.83 18.85
CA TYR A 416 -0.73 -6.82 18.00
C TYR A 416 -1.92 -6.16 18.70
N SER A 417 -2.67 -6.89 19.52
CA SER A 417 -3.70 -6.31 20.38
C SER A 417 -3.11 -5.29 21.36
N ALA A 418 -1.99 -5.61 22.01
CA ALA A 418 -1.31 -4.70 22.94
C ALA A 418 -0.77 -3.45 22.21
N VAL A 419 -0.20 -3.61 21.02
CA VAL A 419 0.24 -2.49 20.17
C VAL A 419 -0.95 -1.59 19.80
N CYS A 420 -2.09 -2.18 19.42
CA CYS A 420 -3.31 -1.42 19.11
C CYS A 420 -3.86 -0.70 20.35
N ALA A 421 -3.81 -1.31 21.55
CA ALA A 421 -4.20 -0.67 22.79
C ALA A 421 -3.31 0.52 23.15
N ALA A 422 -1.97 0.36 23.02
CA ALA A 422 -1.02 1.44 23.21
C ALA A 422 -1.22 2.56 22.20
N GLY A 423 -1.44 2.19 20.92
CA GLY A 423 -1.77 3.13 19.85
C GLY A 423 -3.05 3.91 20.13
N PHE A 424 -4.10 3.23 20.58
CA PHE A 424 -5.36 3.87 20.98
C PHE A 424 -5.14 4.93 22.09
N LEU A 425 -4.39 4.59 23.12
CA LEU A 425 -4.12 5.50 24.25
C LEU A 425 -3.32 6.73 23.82
N LEU A 426 -2.30 6.54 22.95
CA LEU A 426 -1.49 7.64 22.43
C LEU A 426 -2.32 8.53 21.49
N LEU A 427 -3.10 7.96 20.58
CA LEU A 427 -3.99 8.70 19.69
C LEU A 427 -5.07 9.47 20.49
N TYR A 428 -5.65 8.85 21.51
CA TYR A 428 -6.64 9.50 22.37
C TYR A 428 -6.09 10.76 23.04
N ARG A 429 -4.82 10.72 23.49
CA ARG A 429 -4.17 11.83 24.19
C ARG A 429 -3.61 12.90 23.28
N GLN A 430 -3.11 12.55 22.10
CA GLN A 430 -2.27 13.45 21.29
C GLN A 430 -2.87 13.83 19.94
N LEU A 431 -3.82 13.03 19.39
CA LEU A 431 -4.35 13.31 18.07
C LEU A 431 -5.44 14.38 18.15
N PRO A 432 -5.24 15.58 17.54
CA PRO A 432 -6.30 16.57 17.39
C PRO A 432 -7.30 16.13 16.31
N GLU A 433 -8.53 16.65 16.34
CA GLU A 433 -9.46 16.50 15.22
C GLU A 433 -9.08 17.49 14.11
N THR A 434 -8.83 16.98 12.91
CA THR A 434 -8.40 17.81 11.76
C THR A 434 -9.56 18.20 10.85
N LYS A 435 -10.74 17.59 11.03
CA LYS A 435 -11.92 17.86 10.22
C LYS A 435 -12.31 19.34 10.27
N GLY A 436 -12.29 20.00 9.11
CA GLY A 436 -12.74 21.39 8.98
C GLY A 436 -11.75 22.44 9.48
N MET A 437 -10.57 22.07 9.95
CA MET A 437 -9.50 23.02 10.29
C MET A 437 -8.82 23.54 9.03
N ARG A 438 -8.50 24.85 9.02
CA ARG A 438 -7.67 25.42 7.96
C ARG A 438 -6.24 24.96 8.14
N LEU A 439 -5.57 24.64 7.02
CA LEU A 439 -4.19 24.15 7.01
C LEU A 439 -3.18 25.15 7.63
N GLU A 440 -3.56 26.41 7.73
CA GLU A 440 -2.77 27.52 8.32
C GLU A 440 -2.82 27.52 9.85
N ASP A 441 -3.87 26.97 10.43
CA ASP A 441 -4.09 26.94 11.90
C ASP A 441 -3.44 25.70 12.55
N MET A 442 -3.00 24.74 11.74
CA MET A 442 -2.36 23.50 12.20
C MET A 442 -0.86 23.73 12.44
N GLY A 443 -0.49 24.12 13.62
CA GLY A 443 0.92 24.31 14.00
C GLY A 443 1.11 25.28 15.16
N ASN A 444 0.03 25.92 15.60
CA ASN A 444 0.06 26.87 16.70
C ASN A 444 -0.53 26.32 18.03
N ASN A 445 -0.91 25.02 18.06
CA ASN A 445 -1.42 24.36 19.28
C ASN A 445 -0.45 23.33 19.82
#